data_e1945989d790c134960b74e488e1bd66
#
_entry.id   e1945989d790c134960b74e488e1bd66
#
_cell.length_a   1.000
_cell.length_b   1.000
_cell.length_c   1.000
_cell.angle_alpha   90.00
_cell.angle_beta   90.00
_cell.angle_gamma   90.00
#
_symmetry.space_group_name_H-M   'P 1'
#
loop_
_entity.id
_entity.type
_entity.pdbx_description
1 polymer ?
#
loop_
_entity_poly.entity_id
_entity_poly.type
_entity_poly.pdbx_seq_one_letter_code
_entity_poly.pdbx_strand_id
1 'polypeptide(L)'
;MSNGLNRLQSRFLADPKKVDEVLARRGPLATEDAEAAGLITFAPDDLDWEDEIRVAIEERTSLSPDALTGMEASLRFAGPETTDTKIFGRLTAWQNWIFQRPNAVGPQGALTNYGKPTQSQFDFKRT
;
A
#
# COMPACT_ATOMS: atom_id res chain seq x y z
N MET A 1 11.19 10.53 -8.19
CA MET A 1 9.72 10.66 -8.03
C MET A 1 9.38 12.13 -7.89
N SER A 2 8.12 12.53 -8.00
CA SER A 2 7.69 13.94 -7.93
C SER A 2 8.00 14.64 -6.60
N ASN A 3 8.23 13.88 -5.53
CA ASN A 3 8.63 14.39 -4.21
C ASN A 3 10.16 14.60 -4.06
N GLY A 4 10.93 14.47 -5.14
CA GLY A 4 12.39 14.61 -5.11
C GLY A 4 13.16 13.39 -4.57
N LEU A 5 12.47 12.36 -4.10
CA LEU A 5 13.08 11.13 -3.57
C LEU A 5 13.12 10.04 -4.65
N ASN A 6 14.13 9.19 -4.61
CA ASN A 6 14.12 7.93 -5.34
C ASN A 6 13.34 6.85 -4.57
N ARG A 7 13.13 5.68 -5.18
CA ARG A 7 12.34 4.60 -4.56
C ARG A 7 12.97 4.06 -3.27
N LEU A 8 14.28 3.95 -3.24
CA LEU A 8 15.00 3.45 -2.07
C LEU A 8 14.87 4.43 -0.89
N GLN A 9 15.05 5.72 -1.15
CA GLN A 9 14.83 6.77 -0.15
C GLN A 9 13.40 6.80 0.38
N SER A 10 12.41 6.56 -0.48
CA SER A 10 11.01 6.49 -0.04
C SER A 10 10.72 5.26 0.81
N ARG A 11 11.35 4.12 0.50
CA ARG A 11 11.20 2.90 1.29
C ARG A 11 11.78 3.03 2.69
N PHE A 12 12.95 3.67 2.80
CA PHE A 12 13.65 3.88 4.08
C PHE A 12 13.54 5.33 4.57
N LEU A 13 12.35 5.94 4.41
CA LEU A 13 12.13 7.35 4.75
C LEU A 13 12.47 7.69 6.21
N ALA A 14 12.21 6.77 7.14
CA ALA A 14 12.50 6.94 8.56
C ALA A 14 13.96 6.59 8.94
N ASP A 15 14.70 5.97 8.03
CA ASP A 15 16.09 5.55 8.25
C ASP A 15 16.96 5.80 7.01
N PRO A 16 17.41 7.05 6.79
CA PRO A 16 18.26 7.39 5.64
C PRO A 16 19.59 6.63 5.61
N LYS A 17 20.14 6.22 6.77
CA LYS A 17 21.40 5.46 6.82
C LYS A 17 21.28 4.10 6.14
N LYS A 18 20.09 3.50 6.19
CA LYS A 18 19.82 2.24 5.51
C LYS A 18 19.97 2.33 4.00
N VAL A 19 19.67 3.50 3.42
CA VAL A 19 19.90 3.77 2.00
C VAL A 19 21.38 3.66 1.66
N ASP A 20 22.24 4.30 2.46
CA ASP A 20 23.68 4.28 2.25
C ASP A 20 24.27 2.88 2.44
N GLU A 21 23.79 2.13 3.42
CA GLU A 21 24.18 0.72 3.67
C GLU A 21 23.84 -0.16 2.47
N VAL A 22 22.62 -0.02 1.92
CA VAL A 22 22.20 -0.80 0.74
C VAL A 22 23.03 -0.43 -0.48
N LEU A 23 23.30 0.86 -0.72
CA LEU A 23 24.10 1.32 -1.86
C LEU A 23 25.59 0.98 -1.74
N ALA A 24 26.11 0.80 -0.52
CA ALA A 24 27.49 0.41 -0.30
C ALA A 24 27.75 -1.08 -0.59
N ARG A 25 26.71 -1.91 -0.67
CA ARG A 25 26.84 -3.34 -0.98
C ARG A 25 27.39 -3.55 -2.39
N ARG A 26 28.19 -4.58 -2.55
CA ARG A 26 28.78 -4.99 -3.82
C ARG A 26 28.27 -6.37 -4.22
N GLY A 27 28.00 -6.54 -5.50
CA GLY A 27 27.50 -7.80 -6.06
C GLY A 27 25.99 -7.99 -5.95
N PRO A 28 25.47 -9.10 -6.48
CA PRO A 28 24.05 -9.43 -6.41
C PRO A 28 23.63 -9.76 -4.96
N LEU A 29 22.39 -9.47 -4.63
CA LEU A 29 21.76 -9.88 -3.38
C LEU A 29 20.96 -11.16 -3.62
N ALA A 30 21.17 -12.17 -2.80
CA ALA A 30 20.27 -13.31 -2.71
C ALA A 30 18.92 -12.87 -2.08
N THR A 31 17.90 -13.70 -2.20
CA THR A 31 16.55 -13.39 -1.72
C THR A 31 16.53 -13.12 -0.21
N GLU A 32 17.18 -13.97 0.57
CA GLU A 32 17.26 -13.84 2.03
C GLU A 32 18.01 -12.56 2.44
N ASP A 33 19.09 -12.23 1.72
CA ASP A 33 19.83 -10.98 1.95
C ASP A 33 18.99 -9.74 1.62
N ALA A 34 18.17 -9.81 0.58
CA ALA A 34 17.27 -8.73 0.20
C ALA A 34 16.16 -8.54 1.23
N GLU A 35 15.63 -9.62 1.79
CA GLU A 35 14.65 -9.60 2.89
C GLU A 35 15.27 -9.03 4.16
N ALA A 36 16.42 -9.54 4.58
CA ALA A 36 17.16 -9.03 5.75
C ALA A 36 17.53 -7.54 5.60
N ALA A 37 17.81 -7.10 4.38
CA ALA A 37 18.04 -5.68 4.07
C ALA A 37 16.75 -4.86 4.04
N GLY A 38 15.57 -5.45 4.13
CA GLY A 38 14.28 -4.77 4.05
C GLY A 38 13.89 -4.31 2.65
N LEU A 39 14.51 -4.86 1.61
CA LEU A 39 14.24 -4.51 0.21
C LEU A 39 12.99 -5.20 -0.34
N ILE A 40 12.68 -6.37 0.18
CA ILE A 40 11.45 -7.13 -0.11
C ILE A 40 10.68 -7.39 1.17
N THR A 41 9.42 -7.76 1.05
CA THR A 41 8.50 -7.90 2.18
C THR A 41 8.61 -9.30 2.80
N PHE A 42 8.72 -10.32 1.97
CA PHE A 42 8.86 -11.72 2.36
C PHE A 42 9.45 -12.51 1.20
N ALA A 43 10.02 -13.65 1.52
CA ALA A 43 10.74 -14.51 0.58
C ALA A 43 10.25 -15.95 0.77
N PRO A 44 9.05 -16.32 0.26
CA PRO A 44 8.57 -17.69 0.33
C PRO A 44 9.49 -18.60 -0.50
N ASP A 45 9.56 -19.87 -0.12
CA ASP A 45 10.27 -20.86 -0.91
C ASP A 45 9.47 -21.25 -2.19
N ASP A 46 10.10 -22.06 -3.04
CA ASP A 46 9.49 -22.45 -4.33
C ASP A 46 8.23 -23.30 -4.15
N LEU A 47 8.06 -23.98 -3.02
CA LEU A 47 6.90 -24.83 -2.73
C LEU A 47 5.68 -23.98 -2.38
N ASP A 48 5.89 -22.92 -1.62
CA ASP A 48 4.82 -22.06 -1.11
C ASP A 48 4.56 -20.83 -2.00
N TRP A 49 5.41 -20.58 -3.01
CA TRP A 49 5.36 -19.37 -3.84
C TRP A 49 3.98 -19.10 -4.45
N GLU A 50 3.40 -20.09 -5.14
CA GLU A 50 2.11 -19.91 -5.84
C GLU A 50 0.98 -19.66 -4.84
N ASP A 51 1.01 -20.33 -3.69
CA ASP A 51 -0.02 -20.20 -2.66
C ASP A 51 0.06 -18.86 -1.95
N GLU A 52 1.25 -18.40 -1.62
CA GLU A 52 1.49 -17.08 -1.04
C GLU A 52 1.07 -15.94 -1.99
N ILE A 53 1.35 -16.06 -3.28
CA ILE A 53 0.87 -15.10 -4.29
C ILE A 53 -0.66 -15.11 -4.36
N ARG A 54 -1.29 -16.28 -4.37
CA ARG A 54 -2.75 -16.41 -4.38
C ARG A 54 -3.37 -15.74 -3.16
N VAL A 55 -2.88 -16.04 -1.96
CA VAL A 55 -3.35 -15.45 -0.70
C VAL A 55 -3.18 -13.94 -0.72
N ALA A 56 -2.03 -13.44 -1.14
CA ALA A 56 -1.76 -12.00 -1.22
C ALA A 56 -2.71 -11.28 -2.20
N ILE A 57 -3.12 -11.93 -3.29
CA ILE A 57 -4.10 -11.39 -4.24
C ILE A 57 -5.50 -11.41 -3.64
N GLU A 58 -5.91 -12.53 -3.04
CA GLU A 58 -7.23 -12.71 -2.42
C GLU A 58 -7.46 -11.70 -1.30
N GLU A 59 -6.49 -11.49 -0.43
CA GLU A 59 -6.55 -10.46 0.62
C GLU A 59 -6.79 -9.07 0.04
N ARG A 60 -6.05 -8.70 -1.00
CA ARG A 60 -6.18 -7.36 -1.62
C ARG A 60 -7.50 -7.19 -2.35
N THR A 61 -7.97 -8.23 -3.02
CA THR A 61 -9.27 -8.18 -3.72
C THR A 61 -10.46 -8.19 -2.77
N SER A 62 -10.27 -8.56 -1.52
CA SER A 62 -11.31 -8.43 -0.48
C SER A 62 -11.55 -6.99 -0.02
N LEU A 63 -10.62 -6.08 -0.31
CA LEU A 63 -10.68 -4.68 0.11
C LEU A 63 -11.35 -3.80 -0.96
N SER A 64 -11.91 -2.67 -0.53
CA SER A 64 -12.47 -1.69 -1.46
C SER A 64 -11.39 -1.17 -2.43
N PRO A 65 -11.60 -1.25 -3.75
CA PRO A 65 -10.65 -0.74 -4.74
C PRO A 65 -10.46 0.78 -4.63
N ASP A 66 -11.48 1.53 -4.24
CA ASP A 66 -11.35 2.98 -3.99
C ASP A 66 -10.44 3.26 -2.79
N ALA A 67 -10.56 2.46 -1.71
CA ALA A 67 -9.69 2.57 -0.54
C ALA A 67 -8.24 2.19 -0.89
N LEU A 68 -8.04 1.13 -1.68
CA LEU A 68 -6.71 0.74 -2.17
C LEU A 68 -6.07 1.83 -3.02
N THR A 69 -6.83 2.52 -3.87
CA THR A 69 -6.36 3.65 -4.68
C THR A 69 -5.86 4.79 -3.78
N GLY A 70 -6.62 5.16 -2.76
CA GLY A 70 -6.21 6.18 -1.80
C GLY A 70 -4.97 5.78 -0.98
N MET A 71 -4.92 4.53 -0.53
CA MET A 71 -3.78 3.97 0.19
C MET A 71 -2.52 3.98 -0.69
N GLU A 72 -2.62 3.49 -1.92
CA GLU A 72 -1.52 3.43 -2.87
C GLU A 72 -0.97 4.83 -3.17
N ALA A 73 -1.84 5.80 -3.42
CA ALA A 73 -1.44 7.18 -3.64
C ALA A 73 -0.70 7.77 -2.42
N SER A 74 -1.16 7.48 -1.21
CA SER A 74 -0.51 7.94 0.02
C SER A 74 0.87 7.30 0.23
N LEU A 75 1.03 6.03 -0.10
CA LEU A 75 2.30 5.31 0.00
C LEU A 75 3.29 5.70 -1.11
N ARG A 76 2.80 5.81 -2.34
CA ARG A 76 3.63 6.16 -3.51
C ARG A 76 4.26 7.54 -3.39
N PHE A 77 3.53 8.50 -2.83
CA PHE A 77 3.95 9.89 -2.70
C PHE A 77 4.36 10.26 -1.27
N ALA A 78 4.65 9.27 -0.43
CA ALA A 78 5.20 9.49 0.89
C ALA A 78 6.47 10.34 0.82
N GLY A 79 6.65 11.22 1.78
CA GLY A 79 7.79 12.12 1.88
C GLY A 79 7.90 12.73 3.27
N PRO A 80 8.86 13.62 3.49
CA PRO A 80 9.01 14.33 4.75
C PRO A 80 7.87 15.34 4.90
N GLU A 81 6.80 14.92 5.56
CA GLU A 81 5.59 15.71 5.79
C GLU A 81 5.32 15.84 7.29
N THR A 82 4.67 16.93 7.71
CA THR A 82 4.13 17.03 9.05
C THR A 82 2.88 16.17 9.22
N THR A 83 2.51 15.86 10.46
CA THR A 83 1.26 15.17 10.76
C THR A 83 0.05 15.92 10.21
N ASP A 84 0.04 17.23 10.34
CA ASP A 84 -1.06 18.07 9.85
C ASP A 84 -1.23 17.97 8.34
N THR A 85 -0.15 18.03 7.56
CA THR A 85 -0.22 17.89 6.11
C THR A 85 -0.67 16.49 5.68
N LYS A 86 -0.29 15.45 6.43
CA LYS A 86 -0.78 14.08 6.17
C LYS A 86 -2.28 13.96 6.43
N ILE A 87 -2.77 14.54 7.52
CA ILE A 87 -4.20 14.48 7.89
C ILE A 87 -5.03 15.35 6.93
N PHE A 88 -4.71 16.65 6.82
CA PHE A 88 -5.57 17.58 6.10
C PHE A 88 -5.33 17.59 4.59
N GLY A 89 -4.09 17.40 4.15
CA GLY A 89 -3.75 17.41 2.72
C GLY A 89 -3.93 16.06 2.02
N ARG A 90 -3.91 14.96 2.75
CA ARG A 90 -4.02 13.62 2.14
C ARG A 90 -5.19 12.82 2.66
N LEU A 91 -5.20 12.46 3.94
CA LEU A 91 -6.22 11.59 4.50
C LEU A 91 -7.62 12.18 4.30
N THR A 92 -7.83 13.43 4.67
CA THR A 92 -9.12 14.11 4.51
C THR A 92 -9.53 14.22 3.04
N ALA A 93 -8.60 14.55 2.14
CA ALA A 93 -8.90 14.66 0.71
C ALA A 93 -9.34 13.30 0.12
N TRP A 94 -8.61 12.22 0.41
CA TRP A 94 -8.97 10.87 -0.03
C TRP A 94 -10.25 10.37 0.61
N GLN A 95 -10.46 10.63 1.89
CA GLN A 95 -11.69 10.30 2.59
C GLN A 95 -12.91 10.97 1.93
N ASN A 96 -12.82 12.26 1.62
CA ASN A 96 -13.89 12.98 0.95
C ASN A 96 -14.18 12.42 -0.45
N TRP A 97 -13.16 12.01 -1.18
CA TRP A 97 -13.34 11.37 -2.48
C TRP A 97 -13.97 9.98 -2.36
N ILE A 98 -13.46 9.12 -1.46
CA ILE A 98 -13.95 7.76 -1.26
C ILE A 98 -15.42 7.77 -0.81
N PHE A 99 -15.80 8.65 0.11
CA PHE A 99 -17.14 8.71 0.68
C PHE A 99 -18.23 9.18 -0.30
N GLN A 100 -17.86 9.56 -1.51
CA GLN A 100 -18.78 9.86 -2.61
C GLN A 100 -18.87 8.72 -3.63
N ARG A 101 -18.07 7.68 -3.46
CA ARG A 101 -17.97 6.57 -4.44
C ARG A 101 -19.01 5.49 -4.18
N PRO A 102 -19.57 4.87 -5.26
CA PRO A 102 -20.56 3.79 -5.10
C PRO A 102 -20.05 2.61 -4.27
N ASN A 103 -18.75 2.27 -4.34
CA ASN A 103 -18.16 1.22 -3.52
C ASN A 103 -18.14 1.54 -2.01
N ALA A 104 -18.28 2.79 -1.62
CA ALA A 104 -18.43 3.20 -0.23
C ALA A 104 -19.90 3.36 0.18
N VAL A 105 -20.66 4.16 -0.56
CA VAL A 105 -22.01 4.60 -0.16
C VAL A 105 -23.17 3.99 -0.96
N GLY A 106 -22.87 3.20 -1.99
CA GLY A 106 -23.89 2.46 -2.74
C GLY A 106 -24.55 1.35 -1.93
N PRO A 107 -25.61 0.71 -2.44
CA PRO A 107 -26.39 -0.29 -1.69
C PRO A 107 -25.57 -1.45 -1.13
N GLN A 108 -24.48 -1.83 -1.83
CA GLN A 108 -23.56 -2.90 -1.44
C GLN A 108 -22.21 -2.36 -0.95
N GLY A 109 -22.09 -1.05 -0.79
CA GLY A 109 -20.86 -0.37 -0.41
C GLY A 109 -20.47 -0.60 1.04
N ALA A 110 -19.19 -0.36 1.34
CA ALA A 110 -18.60 -0.64 2.65
C ALA A 110 -19.25 0.15 3.78
N LEU A 111 -19.58 1.44 3.59
CA LEU A 111 -20.22 2.27 4.62
C LEU A 111 -21.68 1.88 4.83
N THR A 112 -22.40 1.56 3.75
CA THR A 112 -23.80 1.14 3.81
C THR A 112 -23.96 -0.19 4.56
N ASN A 113 -22.98 -1.08 4.45
CA ASN A 113 -22.98 -2.39 5.10
C ASN A 113 -22.19 -2.43 6.42
N TYR A 114 -21.63 -1.31 6.85
CA TYR A 114 -20.90 -1.25 8.11
C TYR A 114 -21.80 -1.67 9.29
N GLY A 115 -21.30 -2.59 10.10
CA GLY A 115 -22.06 -3.13 11.25
C GLY A 115 -23.17 -4.13 10.90
N LYS A 116 -23.35 -4.49 9.62
CA LYS A 116 -24.30 -5.52 9.19
C LYS A 116 -23.59 -6.86 8.95
N PRO A 117 -24.28 -8.00 9.05
CA PRO A 117 -23.70 -9.31 8.75
C PRO A 117 -23.43 -9.53 7.25
N THR A 118 -23.86 -8.60 6.41
CA THR A 118 -23.72 -8.69 4.95
C THR A 118 -22.34 -8.22 4.52
N GLN A 119 -21.64 -9.04 3.74
CA GLN A 119 -20.36 -8.66 3.16
C GLN A 119 -20.56 -7.62 2.05
N SER A 120 -19.73 -6.59 2.03
CA SER A 120 -19.72 -5.59 0.97
C SER A 120 -19.27 -6.19 -0.36
N GLN A 121 -19.84 -5.69 -1.47
CA GLN A 121 -19.44 -6.06 -2.83
C GLN A 121 -18.94 -4.82 -3.55
N PHE A 122 -17.85 -4.99 -4.29
CA PHE A 122 -17.16 -3.89 -4.95
C PHE A 122 -17.15 -4.05 -6.47
N ASP A 123 -17.34 -2.93 -7.15
CA ASP A 123 -17.17 -2.82 -8.60
C ASP A 123 -15.75 -2.29 -8.90
N PHE A 124 -14.86 -3.19 -9.31
CA PHE A 124 -13.46 -2.88 -9.62
C PHE A 124 -13.28 -2.06 -10.91
N LYS A 125 -14.33 -1.90 -11.71
CA LYS A 125 -14.30 -1.10 -12.93
C LYS A 125 -14.53 0.40 -12.68
N ARG A 126 -14.83 0.78 -11.44
CA ARG A 126 -15.19 2.15 -11.06
C ARG A 126 -14.16 2.84 -10.17
N THR A 127 -12.92 2.44 -10.25
CA THR A 127 -11.80 3.12 -9.56
C THR A 127 -11.14 4.16 -10.42
#